data_1698677fedcc9326b9f56858de8ff907
#
_entry.id   1698677fedcc9326b9f56858de8ff907
#
_cell.length_a   1.000
_cell.length_b   1.000
_cell.length_c   1.000
_cell.angle_alpha   90.00
_cell.angle_beta   90.00
_cell.angle_gamma   90.00
#
_symmetry.space_group_name_H-M   'P 1'
#
loop_
_entity.id
_entity.type
_entity.pdbx_description
1 polymer ?
#
loop_
_entity_poly.entity_id
_entity_poly.type
_entity_poly.pdbx_seq_one_letter_code
_entity_poly.pdbx_strand_id
1 'polypeptide(L)' 'MKPELLRALPKMDLLLARPALAGSPLPYALRRQAARQVLDEYRAALRAGALSAVPGLDELEQSVRYMLASGKNT' A
#
# COMPACT_ATOMS: atom_id res chain seq x y z
N MET A 1 -14.83 2.96 15.12
CA MET A 1 -14.20 2.82 13.81
C MET A 1 -15.28 2.79 12.73
N LYS A 2 -15.07 3.48 11.64
CA LYS A 2 -16.05 3.53 10.55
C LYS A 2 -15.67 2.51 9.48
N PRO A 3 -16.52 1.53 9.20
CA PRO A 3 -16.21 0.54 8.16
C PRO A 3 -16.02 1.16 6.78
N GLU A 4 -16.59 2.33 6.53
CA GLU A 4 -16.40 3.01 5.25
C GLU A 4 -14.94 3.33 4.97
N LEU A 5 -14.15 3.61 6.00
CA LEU A 5 -12.74 3.91 5.83
C LEU A 5 -11.99 2.70 5.27
N LEU A 6 -12.31 1.52 5.75
CA LEU A 6 -11.68 0.30 5.23
C LEU A 6 -12.10 0.02 3.79
N ARG A 7 -13.36 0.27 3.46
CA ARG A 7 -13.86 0.07 2.10
C ARG A 7 -13.28 1.07 1.11
N ALA A 8 -12.91 2.25 1.61
CA ALA A 8 -12.37 3.30 0.75
C ALA A 8 -10.91 3.07 0.40
N LEU A 9 -10.23 2.14 1.07
CA LEU A 9 -8.85 1.82 0.70
C LEU A 9 -8.80 1.30 -0.73
N PRO A 10 -7.85 1.79 -1.56
CA PRO A 10 -7.71 1.29 -2.92
C PRO A 10 -7.40 -0.20 -2.94
N LYS A 11 -7.85 -0.86 -3.99
CA LYS A 11 -7.52 -2.27 -4.19
C LYS A 11 -6.06 -2.41 -4.58
N MET A 12 -5.47 -3.57 -4.24
CA MET A 12 -4.08 -3.85 -4.58
C MET A 12 -3.83 -3.72 -6.08
N ASP A 13 -4.78 -4.16 -6.91
CA ASP A 13 -4.62 -4.10 -8.35
C ASP A 13 -4.46 -2.67 -8.84
N LEU A 14 -5.21 -1.73 -8.26
CA LEU A 14 -5.09 -0.32 -8.62
C LEU A 14 -3.73 0.22 -8.20
N LEU A 15 -3.27 -0.17 -7.03
CA LEU A 15 -1.97 0.27 -6.53
C LEU A 15 -0.84 -0.26 -7.41
N LEU A 16 -0.90 -1.55 -7.76
CA LEU A 16 0.14 -2.17 -8.58
C LEU A 16 0.14 -1.66 -10.02
N ALA A 17 -0.97 -1.09 -10.47
CA ALA A 17 -1.06 -0.50 -11.81
C ALA A 17 -0.44 0.89 -11.91
N ARG A 18 -0.05 1.48 -10.78
CA ARG A 18 0.59 2.81 -10.79
C ARG A 18 1.90 2.76 -11.56
N PRO A 19 2.21 3.79 -12.36
CA PRO A 19 3.41 3.77 -13.20
C PRO A 19 4.70 3.50 -12.43
N ALA A 20 4.82 4.05 -11.23
CA ALA A 20 6.04 3.85 -10.44
C ALA A 20 6.23 2.40 -10.02
N LEU A 21 5.15 1.67 -9.83
CA LEU A 21 5.23 0.26 -9.44
C LEU A 21 5.22 -0.67 -10.64
N ALA A 22 4.39 -0.35 -11.63
CA ALA A 22 4.32 -1.16 -12.85
C ALA A 22 5.64 -1.15 -13.62
N GLY A 23 6.37 -0.01 -13.57
CA GLY A 23 7.64 0.13 -14.24
C GLY A 23 8.84 -0.29 -13.43
N SER A 24 8.63 -0.85 -12.24
CA SER A 24 9.73 -1.28 -11.39
C SER A 24 10.46 -2.48 -11.99
N PRO A 25 11.81 -2.51 -11.90
CA PRO A 25 12.58 -3.66 -12.40
C PRO A 25 12.48 -4.89 -11.49
N LEU A 26 11.88 -4.74 -10.32
CA LEU A 26 11.77 -5.83 -9.36
C LEU A 26 10.71 -6.84 -9.80
N PRO A 27 10.85 -8.13 -9.40
CA PRO A 27 9.86 -9.14 -9.73
C PRO A 27 8.47 -8.76 -9.25
N TYR A 28 7.45 -9.17 -9.98
CA TYR A 28 6.07 -8.88 -9.65
C TYR A 28 5.71 -9.38 -8.24
N ALA A 29 6.21 -10.56 -7.88
CA ALA A 29 5.91 -11.14 -6.57
C ALA A 29 6.37 -10.23 -5.43
N LEU A 30 7.54 -9.61 -5.57
CA LEU A 30 8.05 -8.69 -4.55
C LEU A 30 7.21 -7.41 -4.48
N ARG A 31 6.84 -6.88 -5.65
CA ARG A 31 6.00 -5.69 -5.70
C ARG A 31 4.64 -5.95 -5.06
N ARG A 32 4.06 -7.09 -5.37
CA ARG A 32 2.76 -7.48 -4.81
C ARG A 32 2.85 -7.65 -3.30
N GLN A 33 3.91 -8.29 -2.81
CA GLN A 33 4.11 -8.50 -1.39
C GLN A 33 4.25 -7.18 -0.65
N ALA A 34 5.04 -6.26 -1.19
CA ALA A 34 5.21 -4.95 -0.58
C ALA A 34 3.90 -4.16 -0.56
N ALA A 35 3.14 -4.19 -1.65
CA ALA A 35 1.87 -3.51 -1.72
C ALA A 35 0.89 -4.06 -0.70
N ARG A 36 0.83 -5.39 -0.59
CA ARG A 36 -0.04 -6.03 0.38
C ARG A 36 0.33 -5.63 1.81
N GLN A 37 1.61 -5.62 2.12
CA GLN A 37 2.08 -5.25 3.43
C GLN A 37 1.71 -3.81 3.77
N VAL A 38 1.90 -2.89 2.83
CA VAL A 38 1.54 -1.49 3.03
C VAL A 38 0.05 -1.35 3.29
N LEU A 39 -0.78 -2.02 2.48
CA LEU A 39 -2.22 -1.95 2.67
C LEU A 39 -2.66 -2.54 4.01
N ASP A 40 -2.03 -3.64 4.42
CA ASP A 40 -2.34 -4.26 5.71
C ASP A 40 -1.97 -3.35 6.87
N GLU A 41 -0.85 -2.64 6.77
CA GLU A 41 -0.43 -1.69 7.80
C GLU A 41 -1.43 -0.53 7.92
N TYR A 42 -1.87 0.02 6.79
CA TYR A 42 -2.86 1.10 6.83
C TYR A 42 -4.20 0.60 7.36
N ARG A 43 -4.57 -0.61 6.99
CA ARG A 43 -5.82 -1.20 7.49
C ARG A 43 -5.77 -1.37 9.01
N ALA A 44 -4.65 -1.85 9.53
CA ALA A 44 -4.47 -2.00 10.97
C ALA A 44 -4.51 -0.64 11.67
N ALA A 45 -3.88 0.37 11.09
CA ALA A 45 -3.89 1.72 11.66
C ALA A 45 -5.30 2.31 11.69
N LEU A 46 -6.08 2.07 10.64
CA LEU A 46 -7.46 2.54 10.60
C LEU A 46 -8.31 1.84 11.67
N ARG A 47 -8.11 0.54 11.85
CA ARG A 47 -8.84 -0.21 12.88
C ARG A 47 -8.47 0.24 14.28
N ALA A 48 -7.21 0.59 14.49
CA ALA A 48 -6.72 1.05 15.78
C ALA A 48 -7.10 2.50 16.07
N GLY A 49 -7.64 3.21 15.08
CA GLY A 49 -7.97 4.61 15.24
C GLY A 49 -6.77 5.53 15.11
N ALA A 50 -5.62 5.01 14.67
CA ALA A 50 -4.42 5.81 14.49
C ALA A 50 -4.53 6.75 13.29
N LEU A 51 -5.39 6.40 12.32
CA LEU A 51 -5.68 7.22 11.15
C LEU A 51 -7.15 7.58 11.15
N SER A 52 -7.43 8.84 10.82
CA SER A 52 -8.81 9.32 10.72
C SER A 52 -9.28 9.44 9.27
N ALA A 53 -8.38 9.19 8.31
CA ALA A 53 -8.70 9.31 6.90
C ALA A 53 -7.94 8.24 6.11
N VAL A 54 -8.49 7.88 4.95
CA VAL A 54 -7.88 6.89 4.07
C VAL A 54 -6.78 7.56 3.24
N PRO A 55 -5.58 6.96 3.15
CA PRO A 55 -4.52 7.51 2.31
C PRO A 55 -4.88 7.39 0.84
N GLY A 56 -4.39 8.33 0.05
CA GLY A 56 -4.59 8.29 -1.40
C GLY A 56 -3.63 7.30 -2.07
N LEU A 57 -3.87 7.04 -3.36
CA LEU A 57 -3.01 6.15 -4.12
C LEU A 57 -1.58 6.64 -4.18
N ASP A 58 -1.38 7.96 -4.27
CA ASP A 58 -0.03 8.54 -4.31
C ASP A 58 0.74 8.23 -3.03
N GLU A 59 0.07 8.34 -1.90
CA GLU A 59 0.70 8.07 -0.61
C GLU A 59 1.05 6.59 -0.47
N LEU A 60 0.14 5.72 -0.88
CA LEU A 60 0.39 4.28 -0.86
C LEU A 60 1.53 3.92 -1.81
N GLU A 61 1.56 4.53 -2.98
CA GLU A 61 2.63 4.31 -3.94
C GLU A 61 3.99 4.67 -3.36
N GLN A 62 4.07 5.81 -2.69
CA GLN A 62 5.33 6.23 -2.06
C GLN A 62 5.77 5.26 -0.97
N SER A 63 4.81 4.77 -0.18
CA SER A 63 5.12 3.81 0.88
C SER A 63 5.65 2.50 0.31
N VAL A 64 5.06 2.01 -0.78
CA VAL A 64 5.52 0.79 -1.43
C VAL A 64 6.91 1.00 -2.03
N ARG A 65 7.12 2.13 -2.68
CA ARG A 65 8.43 2.45 -3.27
C ARG A 65 9.52 2.52 -2.20
N TYR A 66 9.20 3.14 -1.09
CA TYR A 66 10.14 3.21 0.03
C TYR A 66 10.50 1.82 0.53
N MET A 67 9.50 0.97 0.70
CA MET A 67 9.72 -0.40 1.17
C MET A 67 10.58 -1.19 0.20
N LEU A 68 10.32 -1.09 -1.09
CA LEU A 68 11.10 -1.78 -2.10
C LEU A 68 12.54 -1.28 -2.16
N ALA A 69 12.71 0.04 -2.04
CA ALA A 69 14.05 0.64 -2.10
C ALA A 69 14.89 0.30 -0.87
N SER A 70 14.24 0.14 0.30
CA SER A 70 14.96 -0.16 1.53
C SER A 70 15.35 -1.63 1.66
N GLY A 71 14.77 -2.50 0.83
CA GLY A 71 15.08 -3.92 0.86
C GLY A 71 14.61 -4.63 2.11
N LYS A 72 13.63 -4.10 2.80
CA LYS A 72 13.17 -4.66 4.07
C LYS A 72 12.18 -5.80 3.95
N ASN A 73 11.79 -6.17 2.76
CA ASN A 73 10.80 -7.23 2.55
C ASN A 73 11.48 -8.56 2.26
N THR A 74 12.46 -8.86 3.02
CA THR A 74 13.13 -10.16 3.00
C THR A 74 12.50 -11.09 3.99
#